data_10e4a18df925e613f7590451552d6936
#
_entry.id   10e4a18df925e613f7590451552d6936
#
_cell.length_a   1.000
_cell.length_b   1.000
_cell.length_c   1.000
_cell.angle_alpha   90.00
_cell.angle_beta   90.00
_cell.angle_gamma   90.00
#
_symmetry.space_group_name_H-M   'P 1'
#
loop_
_entity.id
_entity.type
_entity.pdbx_description
1 polymer ?
#
loop_
_entity_poly.entity_id
_entity_poly.type
_entity_poly.pdbx_seq_one_letter_code
_entity_poly.pdbx_strand_id
1 'polypeptide(L)'
;IKLTAMFRKIDHKSLVDKVEAKLIDLLHQRKIKVGDSIPKEMELATTLGVSRTVIREALMRLRMMGLIDTKKKKGAVITNPDIFGTLTKSLNPYVLSGDTLKEIFEIRLVLEIGMADLLFRHVTAEDIKDLKEIIKNEPRSTRNHLFEAAYETKFHGKLYEISRNE
;
A
#
# COMPACT_ATOMS: atom_id res chain seq x y z
N ILE A 1 12.39 -1.58 49.62
CA ILE A 1 11.15 -1.65 48.78
C ILE A 1 11.48 -0.92 47.51
N LYS A 2 11.58 -1.67 46.36
CA LYS A 2 11.90 -1.04 45.05
C LYS A 2 10.67 -0.26 44.56
N LEU A 3 10.76 1.04 44.60
CA LEU A 3 9.72 1.99 44.14
C LEU A 3 9.27 1.69 42.68
N THR A 4 10.14 1.13 41.87
CA THR A 4 9.90 0.72 40.47
C THR A 4 8.77 -0.31 40.29
N ALA A 5 8.42 -1.10 41.34
CA ALA A 5 7.34 -2.09 41.26
C ALA A 5 5.92 -1.46 41.33
N MET A 6 5.82 -0.19 41.73
CA MET A 6 4.54 0.52 41.82
C MET A 6 4.10 1.21 40.50
N PHE A 7 5.00 1.33 39.53
CA PHE A 7 4.67 1.94 38.26
C PHE A 7 4.14 0.89 37.28
N ARG A 8 2.86 0.98 36.91
CA ARG A 8 2.31 0.26 35.77
C ARG A 8 2.95 0.77 34.50
N LYS A 9 3.33 -0.14 33.60
CA LYS A 9 3.81 0.20 32.26
C LYS A 9 2.77 1.09 31.58
N ILE A 10 3.17 2.31 31.21
CA ILE A 10 2.30 3.23 30.46
C ILE A 10 2.05 2.59 29.09
N ASP A 11 0.79 2.60 28.65
CA ASP A 11 0.43 2.19 27.30
C ASP A 11 1.09 3.16 26.31
N HIS A 12 2.11 2.68 25.60
CA HIS A 12 2.93 3.49 24.70
C HIS A 12 2.26 3.79 23.35
N LYS A 13 0.98 3.44 23.18
CA LYS A 13 0.25 3.86 21.98
C LYS A 13 0.17 5.37 21.94
N SER A 14 0.73 5.97 20.92
CA SER A 14 0.67 7.40 20.69
C SER A 14 -0.78 7.86 20.50
N LEU A 15 -1.06 9.13 20.71
CA LEU A 15 -2.39 9.69 20.43
C LEU A 15 -2.77 9.49 18.97
N VAL A 16 -1.80 9.51 18.06
CA VAL A 16 -2.00 9.23 16.63
C VAL A 16 -2.44 7.79 16.42
N ASP A 17 -1.81 6.80 17.08
CA ASP A 17 -2.18 5.39 16.97
C ASP A 17 -3.62 5.14 17.43
N LYS A 18 -4.02 5.82 18.51
CA LYS A 18 -5.39 5.73 19.04
C LYS A 18 -6.42 6.32 18.07
N VAL A 19 -6.07 7.44 17.44
CA VAL A 19 -6.91 8.11 16.44
C VAL A 19 -6.99 7.28 15.17
N GLU A 20 -5.88 6.74 14.70
CA GLU A 20 -5.81 5.84 13.53
C GLU A 20 -6.73 4.63 13.73
N ALA A 21 -6.58 3.90 14.84
CA ALA A 21 -7.45 2.76 15.16
C ALA A 21 -8.92 3.18 15.20
N LYS A 22 -9.24 4.31 15.81
CA LYS A 22 -10.63 4.80 15.90
C LYS A 22 -11.19 5.24 14.54
N LEU A 23 -10.37 5.77 13.65
CA LEU A 23 -10.78 6.08 12.29
C LEU A 23 -11.08 4.79 11.50
N ILE A 24 -10.24 3.76 11.62
CA ILE A 24 -10.48 2.45 11.00
C ILE A 24 -11.80 1.86 11.51
N ASP A 25 -12.03 1.89 12.81
CA ASP A 25 -13.28 1.41 13.42
C ASP A 25 -14.51 2.19 12.90
N LEU A 26 -14.41 3.50 12.78
CA LEU A 26 -15.48 4.34 12.24
C LEU A 26 -15.78 4.02 10.77
N LEU A 27 -14.75 3.79 9.97
CA LEU A 27 -14.89 3.39 8.58
C LEU A 27 -15.65 2.04 8.49
N HIS A 28 -15.29 1.09 9.35
CA HIS A 28 -15.93 -0.22 9.39
C HIS A 28 -17.40 -0.16 9.86
N GLN A 29 -17.67 0.55 10.96
CA GLN A 29 -19.01 0.62 11.58
C GLN A 29 -20.03 1.36 10.71
N ARG A 30 -19.64 2.37 9.96
CA ARG A 30 -20.54 3.18 9.14
C ARG A 30 -20.90 2.57 7.79
N LYS A 31 -20.44 1.35 7.48
CA LYS A 31 -20.62 0.69 6.17
C LYS A 31 -20.24 1.62 5.01
N ILE A 32 -19.17 2.39 5.19
CA ILE A 32 -18.69 3.32 4.19
C ILE A 32 -18.08 2.51 3.05
N LYS A 33 -18.41 2.88 1.81
CA LYS A 33 -17.99 2.16 0.61
C LYS A 33 -16.76 2.82 -0.01
N VAL A 34 -16.03 2.06 -0.81
CA VAL A 34 -14.98 2.61 -1.67
C VAL A 34 -15.56 3.73 -2.53
N GLY A 35 -14.85 4.86 -2.57
CA GLY A 35 -15.29 6.08 -3.25
C GLY A 35 -16.05 7.08 -2.38
N ASP A 36 -16.49 6.70 -1.19
CA ASP A 36 -17.14 7.62 -0.25
C ASP A 36 -16.11 8.59 0.34
N SER A 37 -16.56 9.81 0.59
CA SER A 37 -15.74 10.84 1.24
C SER A 37 -15.76 10.67 2.75
N ILE A 38 -14.60 10.83 3.38
CA ILE A 38 -14.50 10.92 4.83
C ILE A 38 -14.70 12.36 5.30
N PRO A 39 -15.10 12.59 6.58
CA PRO A 39 -15.26 13.91 7.13
C PRO A 39 -13.96 14.73 7.03
N LYS A 40 -14.10 16.07 6.99
CA LYS A 40 -12.94 16.96 6.89
C LYS A 40 -12.08 16.90 8.17
N GLU A 41 -10.78 17.18 8.03
CA GLU A 41 -9.82 17.19 9.15
C GLU A 41 -10.35 17.98 10.38
N MET A 42 -10.97 19.11 10.15
CA MET A 42 -11.49 19.96 11.23
C MET A 42 -12.68 19.31 11.95
N GLU A 43 -13.57 18.69 11.22
CA GLU A 43 -14.71 17.97 11.78
C GLU A 43 -14.25 16.75 12.60
N LEU A 44 -13.30 15.98 12.06
CA LEU A 44 -12.70 14.85 12.78
C LEU A 44 -11.98 15.31 14.04
N ALA A 45 -11.23 16.41 13.97
CA ALA A 45 -10.52 16.98 15.12
C ALA A 45 -11.49 17.38 16.26
N THR A 46 -12.57 18.05 15.89
CA THR A 46 -13.62 18.45 16.84
C THR A 46 -14.33 17.23 17.43
N THR A 47 -14.71 16.27 16.60
CA THR A 47 -15.45 15.06 17.02
C THR A 47 -14.62 14.16 17.93
N LEU A 48 -13.31 14.03 17.64
CA LEU A 48 -12.42 13.17 18.41
C LEU A 48 -11.72 13.89 19.57
N GLY A 49 -11.89 15.22 19.70
CA GLY A 49 -11.29 16.03 20.77
C GLY A 49 -9.76 16.08 20.70
N VAL A 50 -9.19 16.09 19.49
CA VAL A 50 -7.73 16.11 19.25
C VAL A 50 -7.33 17.26 18.34
N SER A 51 -6.03 17.56 18.26
CA SER A 51 -5.53 18.60 17.36
C SER A 51 -5.65 18.17 15.88
N ARG A 52 -5.78 19.15 15.00
CA ARG A 52 -5.75 18.92 13.54
C ARG A 52 -4.45 18.25 13.07
N THR A 53 -3.34 18.51 13.74
CA THR A 53 -2.05 17.88 13.43
C THR A 53 -2.11 16.37 13.66
N VAL A 54 -2.68 15.92 14.77
CA VAL A 54 -2.89 14.49 15.08
C VAL A 54 -3.79 13.82 14.04
N ILE A 55 -4.89 14.49 13.66
CA ILE A 55 -5.78 13.97 12.58
C ILE A 55 -5.03 13.84 11.26
N ARG A 56 -4.29 14.87 10.87
CA ARG A 56 -3.54 14.88 9.61
C ARG A 56 -2.51 13.76 9.54
N GLU A 57 -1.80 13.53 10.66
CA GLU A 57 -0.84 12.44 10.75
C GLU A 57 -1.52 11.06 10.64
N ALA A 58 -2.62 10.85 11.36
CA ALA A 58 -3.40 9.61 11.26
C ALA A 58 -3.93 9.38 9.84
N LEU A 59 -4.50 10.41 9.20
CA LEU A 59 -4.95 10.32 7.80
C LEU A 59 -3.81 10.07 6.83
N MET A 60 -2.61 10.64 7.08
CA MET A 60 -1.43 10.35 6.27
C MET A 60 -1.03 8.89 6.36
N ARG A 61 -1.07 8.28 7.54
CA ARG A 61 -0.80 6.85 7.73
C ARG A 61 -1.83 5.97 7.00
N LEU A 62 -3.12 6.28 7.11
CA LEU A 62 -4.18 5.57 6.35
C LEU A 62 -3.96 5.69 4.84
N ARG A 63 -3.46 6.83 4.37
CA ARG A 63 -3.12 7.02 2.95
C ARG A 63 -1.90 6.18 2.55
N MET A 64 -0.88 6.08 3.38
CA MET A 64 0.27 5.21 3.14
C MET A 64 -0.12 3.73 3.07
N MET A 65 -1.14 3.32 3.83
CA MET A 65 -1.73 1.98 3.76
C MET A 65 -2.64 1.78 2.55
N GLY A 66 -2.91 2.81 1.74
CA GLY A 66 -3.83 2.74 0.60
C GLY A 66 -5.31 2.67 0.96
N LEU A 67 -5.67 2.87 2.24
CA LEU A 67 -7.07 2.84 2.70
C LEU A 67 -7.84 4.11 2.32
N ILE A 68 -7.14 5.21 2.13
CA ILE A 68 -7.72 6.49 1.68
C ILE A 68 -6.81 7.14 0.63
N ASP A 69 -7.43 7.96 -0.23
CA ASP A 69 -6.70 8.80 -1.20
C ASP A 69 -7.32 10.20 -1.24
N THR A 70 -6.61 11.16 -1.83
CA THR A 70 -7.09 12.53 -1.99
C THR A 70 -7.58 12.75 -3.42
N LYS A 71 -8.89 12.93 -3.59
CA LYS A 71 -9.46 13.25 -4.91
C LYS A 71 -9.78 14.74 -5.02
N LYS A 72 -9.41 15.31 -6.17
CA LYS A 72 -9.71 16.71 -6.51
C LYS A 72 -11.23 16.96 -6.34
N LYS A 73 -11.59 18.00 -5.61
CA LYS A 73 -12.98 18.40 -5.26
C LYS A 73 -13.72 17.53 -4.23
N LYS A 74 -13.30 16.30 -3.95
CA LYS A 74 -13.96 15.41 -2.97
C LYS A 74 -13.24 15.32 -1.62
N GLY A 75 -11.99 15.77 -1.54
CA GLY A 75 -11.17 15.60 -0.35
C GLY A 75 -10.65 14.17 -0.20
N ALA A 76 -10.55 13.71 1.03
CA ALA A 76 -10.14 12.34 1.30
C ALA A 76 -11.31 11.38 1.05
N VAL A 77 -11.04 10.32 0.30
CA VAL A 77 -12.01 9.28 -0.08
C VAL A 77 -11.44 7.91 0.27
N ILE A 78 -12.32 6.95 0.53
CA ILE A 78 -11.94 5.56 0.78
C ILE A 78 -11.54 4.90 -0.52
N THR A 79 -10.48 4.12 -0.46
CA THR A 79 -9.94 3.33 -1.57
C THR A 79 -9.73 1.88 -1.15
N ASN A 80 -9.64 0.98 -2.11
CA ASN A 80 -9.09 -0.34 -1.86
C ASN A 80 -7.58 -0.24 -1.78
N PRO A 81 -6.94 -0.90 -0.79
CA PRO A 81 -5.49 -0.98 -0.75
C PRO A 81 -4.95 -1.69 -1.99
N ASP A 82 -4.12 -1.01 -2.75
CA ASP A 82 -3.31 -1.64 -3.79
C ASP A 82 -2.07 -2.29 -3.13
N ILE A 83 -2.24 -3.54 -2.71
CA ILE A 83 -1.19 -4.29 -1.99
C ILE A 83 0.04 -4.45 -2.86
N PHE A 84 -0.15 -4.82 -4.14
CA PHE A 84 0.95 -5.04 -5.08
C PHE A 84 1.64 -3.74 -5.49
N GLY A 85 0.89 -2.69 -5.76
CA GLY A 85 1.47 -1.37 -6.04
C GLY A 85 2.22 -0.79 -4.84
N THR A 86 1.75 -1.06 -3.62
CA THR A 86 2.45 -0.66 -2.40
C THR A 86 3.74 -1.46 -2.23
N LEU A 87 3.70 -2.78 -2.42
CA LEU A 87 4.88 -3.65 -2.40
C LEU A 87 5.91 -3.19 -3.44
N THR A 88 5.47 -2.94 -4.66
CA THR A 88 6.34 -2.48 -5.76
C THR A 88 6.99 -1.12 -5.48
N LYS A 89 6.25 -0.17 -4.90
CA LYS A 89 6.79 1.15 -4.50
C LYS A 89 7.81 1.04 -3.36
N SER A 90 7.68 0.03 -2.51
CA SER A 90 8.64 -0.24 -1.42
C SER A 90 9.94 -0.85 -1.92
N LEU A 91 9.97 -1.36 -3.16
CA LEU A 91 11.12 -1.99 -3.81
C LEU A 91 12.12 -0.95 -4.35
N ASN A 92 12.62 -0.06 -3.49
CA ASN A 92 13.70 0.83 -3.91
C ASN A 92 15.07 0.17 -3.63
N PRO A 93 15.78 -0.33 -4.65
CA PRO A 93 17.05 -1.03 -4.48
C PRO A 93 18.16 -0.16 -3.88
N TYR A 94 17.99 1.16 -3.88
CA TYR A 94 18.97 2.09 -3.27
C TYR A 94 18.83 2.22 -1.75
N VAL A 95 17.71 1.78 -1.19
CA VAL A 95 17.39 1.93 0.24
C VAL A 95 17.40 0.59 0.97
N LEU A 96 17.12 -0.49 0.25
CA LEU A 96 17.00 -1.83 0.82
C LEU A 96 18.33 -2.56 0.84
N SER A 97 18.57 -3.33 1.89
CA SER A 97 19.71 -4.26 1.93
C SER A 97 19.51 -5.38 0.91
N GLY A 98 20.64 -6.01 0.49
CA GLY A 98 20.57 -7.16 -0.43
C GLY A 98 19.72 -8.31 0.11
N ASP A 99 19.76 -8.55 1.42
CA ASP A 99 18.96 -9.60 2.06
C ASP A 99 17.46 -9.28 1.99
N THR A 100 17.07 -8.04 2.30
CA THR A 100 15.67 -7.59 2.20
C THR A 100 15.17 -7.69 0.77
N LEU A 101 15.97 -7.31 -0.23
CA LEU A 101 15.63 -7.46 -1.64
C LEU A 101 15.40 -8.93 -1.99
N LYS A 102 16.27 -9.84 -1.54
CA LYS A 102 16.12 -11.27 -1.76
C LYS A 102 14.79 -11.79 -1.18
N GLU A 103 14.49 -11.47 0.08
CA GLU A 103 13.24 -11.87 0.73
C GLU A 103 12.00 -11.37 -0.05
N ILE A 104 12.03 -10.14 -0.56
CA ILE A 104 10.94 -9.59 -1.36
C ILE A 104 10.80 -10.33 -2.69
N PHE A 105 11.90 -10.65 -3.36
CA PHE A 105 11.87 -11.44 -4.59
C PHE A 105 11.34 -12.85 -4.35
N GLU A 106 11.69 -13.48 -3.25
CA GLU A 106 11.17 -14.80 -2.85
C GLU A 106 9.66 -14.75 -2.63
N ILE A 107 9.15 -13.73 -1.92
CA ILE A 107 7.70 -13.53 -1.74
C ILE A 107 7.01 -13.30 -3.09
N ARG A 108 7.57 -12.45 -3.95
CA ARG A 108 7.03 -12.21 -5.29
C ARG A 108 6.94 -13.50 -6.10
N LEU A 109 7.99 -14.31 -6.10
CA LEU A 109 8.02 -15.59 -6.79
C LEU A 109 6.90 -16.52 -6.31
N VAL A 110 6.70 -16.63 -5.00
CA VAL A 110 5.61 -17.43 -4.42
C VAL A 110 4.24 -16.96 -4.90
N LEU A 111 4.02 -15.63 -4.91
CA LEU A 111 2.77 -15.04 -5.37
C LEU A 111 2.56 -15.29 -6.87
N GLU A 112 3.57 -15.11 -7.71
CA GLU A 112 3.49 -15.30 -9.16
C GLU A 112 3.23 -16.77 -9.52
N ILE A 113 3.88 -17.72 -8.84
CA ILE A 113 3.58 -19.13 -9.01
C ILE A 113 2.14 -19.44 -8.57
N GLY A 114 1.72 -18.91 -7.42
CA GLY A 114 0.36 -19.12 -6.90
C GLY A 114 -0.75 -18.58 -7.80
N MET A 115 -0.49 -17.49 -8.54
CA MET A 115 -1.49 -16.90 -9.43
C MET A 115 -1.44 -17.42 -10.85
N ALA A 116 -0.54 -18.34 -11.19
CA ALA A 116 -0.38 -18.84 -12.56
C ALA A 116 -1.70 -19.37 -13.16
N ASP A 117 -2.49 -20.11 -12.37
CA ASP A 117 -3.78 -20.64 -12.81
C ASP A 117 -4.78 -19.51 -13.16
N LEU A 118 -4.77 -18.41 -12.39
CA LEU A 118 -5.59 -17.23 -12.67
C LEU A 118 -5.15 -16.55 -13.97
N LEU A 119 -3.84 -16.42 -14.19
CA LEU A 119 -3.28 -15.86 -15.42
C LEU A 119 -3.76 -16.66 -16.64
N PHE A 120 -3.63 -17.99 -16.63
CA PHE A 120 -4.05 -18.83 -17.75
C PHE A 120 -5.55 -18.80 -18.02
N ARG A 121 -6.37 -18.56 -17.01
CA ARG A 121 -7.82 -18.42 -17.15
C ARG A 121 -8.25 -17.09 -17.75
N HIS A 122 -7.52 -16.02 -17.46
CA HIS A 122 -7.97 -14.67 -17.75
C HIS A 122 -7.22 -13.98 -18.90
N VAL A 123 -6.05 -14.50 -19.29
CA VAL A 123 -5.20 -13.89 -20.30
C VAL A 123 -5.94 -13.79 -21.64
N THR A 124 -5.87 -12.61 -22.25
CA THR A 124 -6.43 -12.31 -23.57
C THR A 124 -5.33 -12.16 -24.61
N ALA A 125 -5.70 -12.15 -25.89
CA ALA A 125 -4.76 -11.88 -26.98
C ALA A 125 -4.14 -10.47 -26.88
N GLU A 126 -4.91 -9.48 -26.38
CA GLU A 126 -4.41 -8.12 -26.17
C GLU A 126 -3.40 -8.08 -25.03
N ASP A 127 -3.65 -8.77 -23.91
CA ASP A 127 -2.70 -8.88 -22.82
C ASP A 127 -1.36 -9.49 -23.27
N ILE A 128 -1.40 -10.49 -24.13
CA ILE A 128 -0.19 -11.08 -24.70
C ILE A 128 0.55 -10.08 -25.58
N LYS A 129 -0.16 -9.25 -26.32
CA LYS A 129 0.44 -8.17 -27.14
C LYS A 129 1.10 -7.13 -26.25
N ASP A 130 0.42 -6.70 -25.19
CA ASP A 130 0.97 -5.73 -24.22
C ASP A 130 2.24 -6.28 -23.55
N LEU A 131 2.22 -7.53 -23.09
CA LEU A 131 3.40 -8.18 -22.50
C LEU A 131 4.57 -8.25 -23.49
N LYS A 132 4.31 -8.60 -24.76
CA LYS A 132 5.33 -8.60 -25.81
C LYS A 132 5.90 -7.21 -26.06
N GLU A 133 5.08 -6.18 -26.02
CA GLU A 133 5.53 -4.80 -26.18
C GLU A 133 6.39 -4.35 -24.99
N ILE A 134 6.01 -4.69 -23.77
CA ILE A 134 6.81 -4.46 -22.58
C ILE A 134 8.19 -5.11 -22.74
N ILE A 135 8.25 -6.40 -23.10
CA ILE A 135 9.50 -7.13 -23.27
C ILE A 135 10.37 -6.54 -24.39
N LYS A 136 9.74 -6.13 -25.51
CA LYS A 136 10.46 -5.50 -26.62
C LYS A 136 11.14 -4.18 -26.23
N ASN A 137 10.53 -3.45 -25.29
CA ASN A 137 11.04 -2.19 -24.80
C ASN A 137 11.94 -2.34 -23.57
N GLU A 138 12.35 -3.56 -23.24
CA GLU A 138 13.31 -3.81 -22.19
C GLU A 138 14.61 -3.04 -22.46
N PRO A 139 15.10 -2.23 -21.52
CA PRO A 139 16.35 -1.53 -21.66
C PRO A 139 17.48 -2.54 -21.84
N ARG A 140 18.11 -2.55 -23.01
CA ARG A 140 19.29 -3.37 -23.22
C ARG A 140 20.37 -2.93 -22.25
N SER A 141 20.70 -3.82 -21.31
CA SER A 141 21.67 -3.64 -20.24
C SER A 141 22.78 -2.64 -20.58
N THR A 142 22.73 -1.49 -20.01
CA THR A 142 23.89 -0.63 -19.85
C THR A 142 24.81 -1.27 -18.82
N ARG A 143 26.11 -1.09 -18.89
CA ARG A 143 27.22 -1.72 -18.13
C ARG A 143 27.06 -1.88 -16.62
N ASN A 144 26.04 -1.35 -16.03
CA ASN A 144 25.75 -1.42 -14.61
C ASN A 144 24.51 -2.29 -14.39
N HIS A 145 24.52 -3.54 -14.45
CA HIS A 145 23.46 -4.50 -14.07
C HIS A 145 22.43 -3.97 -13.02
N LEU A 146 22.09 -2.70 -13.14
CA LEU A 146 21.12 -2.04 -12.30
C LEU A 146 19.73 -2.50 -12.76
N PHE A 147 19.11 -3.21 -11.86
CA PHE A 147 17.72 -3.56 -11.89
C PHE A 147 16.88 -2.33 -12.25
N GLU A 148 16.25 -2.32 -13.41
CA GLU A 148 15.35 -1.24 -13.80
C GLU A 148 13.97 -1.46 -13.16
N ALA A 149 13.83 -0.95 -11.94
CA ALA A 149 12.59 -1.05 -11.15
C ALA A 149 11.34 -0.63 -11.96
N ALA A 150 11.48 0.33 -12.86
CA ALA A 150 10.36 0.79 -13.70
C ALA A 150 9.91 -0.27 -14.71
N TYR A 151 10.85 -1.04 -15.29
CA TYR A 151 10.55 -2.12 -16.22
C TYR A 151 9.90 -3.30 -15.49
N GLU A 152 10.52 -3.73 -14.41
CA GLU A 152 10.02 -4.79 -13.53
C GLU A 152 8.60 -4.49 -13.04
N THR A 153 8.35 -3.23 -12.63
CA THR A 153 7.02 -2.78 -12.22
C THR A 153 5.99 -2.91 -13.34
N LYS A 154 6.36 -2.60 -14.59
CA LYS A 154 5.45 -2.71 -15.73
C LYS A 154 5.14 -4.16 -16.07
N PHE A 155 6.17 -5.01 -16.12
CA PHE A 155 6.00 -6.42 -16.50
C PHE A 155 5.19 -7.18 -15.45
N HIS A 156 5.64 -7.16 -14.20
CA HIS A 156 4.95 -7.87 -13.12
C HIS A 156 3.59 -7.24 -12.78
N GLY A 157 3.48 -5.91 -12.86
CA GLY A 157 2.20 -5.21 -12.72
C GLY A 157 1.16 -5.68 -13.75
N LYS A 158 1.59 -5.90 -15.01
CA LYS A 158 0.70 -6.46 -16.05
C LYS A 158 0.27 -7.89 -15.73
N LEU A 159 1.15 -8.72 -15.17
CA LEU A 159 0.76 -10.07 -14.72
C LEU A 159 -0.30 -10.03 -13.62
N TYR A 160 -0.14 -9.14 -12.63
CA TYR A 160 -1.14 -8.96 -11.57
C TYR A 160 -2.47 -8.44 -12.12
N GLU A 161 -2.47 -7.48 -13.05
CA GLU A 161 -3.66 -7.00 -13.74
C GLU A 161 -4.42 -8.13 -14.45
N ILE A 162 -3.71 -8.98 -15.21
CA ILE A 162 -4.27 -10.13 -15.91
C ILE A 162 -4.90 -11.13 -14.94
N SER A 163 -4.34 -11.30 -13.76
CA SER A 163 -4.88 -12.22 -12.75
C SER A 163 -6.29 -11.83 -12.27
N ARG A 164 -6.69 -10.56 -12.44
CA ARG A 164 -7.96 -9.98 -11.96
C ARG A 164 -8.19 -10.20 -10.48
N ASN A 165 -7.11 -10.29 -9.70
CA ASN A 165 -7.18 -10.38 -8.26
C ASN A 165 -7.19 -8.95 -7.70
N GLU A 166 -8.38 -8.38 -7.54
CA GLU A 166 -8.62 -7.03 -7.01
C GLU A 166 -8.75 -7.03 -5.48
#